data_43ea1b1f4a5ccb6c01e255c15ba91c9b
#
_entry.id   43ea1b1f4a5ccb6c01e255c15ba91c9b
#
_cell.length_a   1.000
_cell.length_b   1.000
_cell.length_c   1.000
_cell.angle_alpha   90.00
_cell.angle_beta   90.00
_cell.angle_gamma   90.00
#
_symmetry.space_group_name_H-M   'P 1'
#
loop_
_entity.id
_entity.type
_entity.pdbx_description
1 polymer ?
#
loop_
_entity_poly.entity_id
_entity_poly.type
_entity_poly.pdbx_seq_one_letter_code
_entity_poly.pdbx_strand_id
1 'polypeptide(L)'
;RRSSDLTIDELPQSAAGKTIMTTEPKFIPQEAAEIILPELPGSSAGMPQPALSQSVLPGTAIQGSAAQPKIKVRLIDCVGFMVEGASGHMEGNESRMVKTPWSEQEIPFTTAASIGTQKVIRDHATIGIVVTTDGTIGELPRNAYVKAEEQTVEELNAIAKPYVILLNSQKPYSDETMELAAELKEKYQTAVLPVNCEQLRKDDIVRILENILCEFPVTRVEFFIPKWTEMLKPEHPMKAEIIKTASGILDSMHKTGDVRALSFTPEQYVSQIKIDETDLATGRVVVRMDLDDKYYYENISELTGVPIAGEYELISMIKEMAGQKEAYEKVSDAFEAVQVKGYGVVSPGLSDIKMEEPVLIRHGNKFGVKMKAVSPSIHMIRANIETEIAPIVGSEEQANDLISYIKQGQQSEEGAWETNIFGKSVGELMEDGIRNKIAMMDDECQMKLQDTMQKIVNDNTGGMVCIII
;
A
#
# COMPACT_ATOMS: atom_id res chain seq x y z
N ARG A 1 17.04 21.79 39.63
CA ARG A 1 16.89 20.35 39.95
C ARG A 1 16.58 20.18 41.41
N ARG A 2 15.35 19.84 41.77
CA ARG A 2 15.06 19.22 43.04
C ARG A 2 14.83 17.75 42.77
N SER A 3 15.85 16.93 42.89
CA SER A 3 15.67 15.52 43.11
C SER A 3 15.22 15.39 44.57
N SER A 4 13.92 15.24 44.79
CA SER A 4 13.35 15.12 46.15
C SER A 4 13.70 13.81 46.82
N ASP A 5 14.36 12.89 46.13
CA ASP A 5 14.55 11.51 46.59
C ASP A 5 16.02 11.11 46.76
N LEU A 6 16.96 12.05 46.54
CA LEU A 6 18.38 11.82 46.79
C LEU A 6 18.80 12.51 48.10
N THR A 7 19.46 11.79 48.99
CA THR A 7 20.12 12.38 50.13
C THR A 7 21.30 13.23 49.69
N ILE A 8 21.69 14.25 50.50
CA ILE A 8 22.83 15.14 50.18
C ILE A 8 24.12 14.32 49.96
N ASP A 9 24.27 13.19 50.63
CA ASP A 9 25.41 12.28 50.51
C ASP A 9 25.43 11.47 49.20
N GLU A 10 24.30 11.38 48.47
CA GLU A 10 24.17 10.71 47.21
C GLU A 10 24.33 11.65 46.02
N LEU A 11 24.33 12.95 46.24
CA LEU A 11 24.60 13.94 45.18
C LEU A 11 26.11 13.95 44.87
N PRO A 12 26.48 14.00 43.57
CA PRO A 12 27.87 14.21 43.19
C PRO A 12 28.36 15.50 43.83
N GLN A 13 29.27 15.40 44.75
CA GLN A 13 29.82 16.57 45.38
C GLN A 13 30.72 17.29 44.37
N SER A 14 30.46 18.59 44.15
CA SER A 14 31.35 19.40 43.35
C SER A 14 32.74 19.36 43.98
N ALA A 15 33.76 19.46 43.17
CA ALA A 15 35.19 19.68 43.36
C ALA A 15 35.86 19.52 44.76
N ALA A 16 35.15 19.58 45.86
CA ALA A 16 35.67 19.44 47.23
C ALA A 16 35.71 18.00 47.73
N GLY A 17 35.04 17.05 47.05
CA GLY A 17 35.03 15.65 47.46
C GLY A 17 36.18 14.85 46.85
N LYS A 18 36.77 13.95 47.61
CA LYS A 18 37.84 13.05 47.16
C LYS A 18 37.36 11.83 46.39
N THR A 19 36.08 11.65 46.28
CA THR A 19 35.48 10.48 45.66
C THR A 19 34.53 10.94 44.58
N ILE A 20 34.70 10.47 43.35
CA ILE A 20 33.72 10.66 42.30
C ILE A 20 32.70 9.55 42.40
N MET A 21 31.48 9.93 42.70
CA MET A 21 30.35 9.01 42.76
C MET A 21 29.73 8.73 41.38
N THR A 22 30.52 8.76 40.31
CA THR A 22 30.03 8.68 38.95
C THR A 22 30.41 7.39 38.25
N THR A 23 30.61 6.35 39.00
CA THR A 23 30.95 5.06 38.45
C THR A 23 29.74 4.24 38.04
N GLU A 24 28.55 4.62 38.52
CA GLU A 24 27.29 4.05 38.08
C GLU A 24 26.39 5.15 37.51
N PRO A 25 25.70 4.92 36.39
CA PRO A 25 24.76 5.89 35.85
C PRO A 25 23.63 6.11 36.85
N LYS A 26 23.36 7.36 37.23
CA LYS A 26 22.22 7.71 38.06
C LYS A 26 20.98 7.88 37.20
N PHE A 27 20.00 7.01 37.45
CA PHE A 27 18.65 7.14 36.87
C PHE A 27 17.82 8.10 37.69
N ILE A 28 17.32 9.16 37.07
CA ILE A 28 16.51 10.19 37.75
C ILE A 28 15.26 10.42 36.91
N PRO A 29 14.05 10.17 37.42
CA PRO A 29 13.73 9.44 38.67
C PRO A 29 14.11 7.95 38.59
N GLN A 30 14.11 7.24 39.68
CA GLN A 30 14.38 5.79 39.72
C GLN A 30 13.39 5.01 38.83
N GLU A 31 12.14 5.45 38.80
CA GLU A 31 11.12 4.96 37.88
C GLU A 31 10.98 5.90 36.67
N ALA A 32 10.63 5.34 35.50
CA ALA A 32 10.39 6.13 34.32
C ALA A 32 9.17 7.04 34.51
N ALA A 33 9.31 8.33 34.21
CA ALA A 33 8.20 9.26 34.19
C ALA A 33 7.37 9.04 32.94
N GLU A 34 6.05 8.91 33.11
CA GLU A 34 5.12 8.88 31.98
C GLU A 34 4.72 10.31 31.62
N ILE A 35 4.99 10.70 30.37
CA ILE A 35 4.70 12.03 29.86
C ILE A 35 3.68 11.90 28.73
N ILE A 36 2.60 12.67 28.81
CA ILE A 36 1.60 12.79 27.77
C ILE A 36 1.98 13.98 26.91
N LEU A 37 2.24 13.72 25.63
CA LEU A 37 2.55 14.78 24.66
C LEU A 37 1.25 15.37 24.11
N PRO A 38 1.24 16.68 23.79
CA PRO A 38 0.16 17.26 23.02
C PRO A 38 0.09 16.59 21.64
N GLU A 39 -1.08 16.65 20.98
CA GLU A 39 -1.22 16.16 19.61
C GLU A 39 -0.23 16.90 18.70
N LEU A 40 0.62 16.15 18.03
CA LEU A 40 1.58 16.72 17.08
C LEU A 40 0.82 17.26 15.86
N PRO A 41 1.13 18.46 15.35
CA PRO A 41 0.56 18.97 14.14
C PRO A 41 0.93 18.03 12.97
N GLY A 42 -0.07 17.33 12.43
CA GLY A 42 0.08 16.30 11.40
C GLY A 42 -0.61 14.98 11.72
N SER A 43 -1.03 14.74 12.97
CA SER A 43 -1.98 13.69 13.27
C SER A 43 -3.38 14.16 12.86
N SER A 44 -4.08 13.37 12.08
CA SER A 44 -5.36 13.68 11.44
C SER A 44 -6.52 13.90 12.43
N ALA A 45 -6.52 15.03 13.12
CA ALA A 45 -7.68 15.51 13.86
C ALA A 45 -7.86 16.99 13.54
N GLY A 46 -8.58 17.30 12.48
CA GLY A 46 -9.04 18.66 12.25
C GLY A 46 -8.98 19.20 10.83
N MET A 47 -9.44 18.44 9.82
CA MET A 47 -9.95 19.10 8.61
C MET A 47 -11.46 18.87 8.49
N PRO A 48 -12.27 19.90 8.17
CA PRO A 48 -13.69 19.72 7.94
C PRO A 48 -13.88 18.82 6.72
N GLN A 49 -14.49 17.66 6.91
CA GLN A 49 -14.93 16.80 5.82
C GLN A 49 -15.90 17.61 4.93
N PRO A 50 -15.75 17.62 3.60
CA PRO A 50 -16.81 18.08 2.73
C PRO A 50 -18.01 17.15 2.91
N ALA A 51 -19.17 17.77 3.14
CA ALA A 51 -20.44 17.09 3.29
C ALA A 51 -20.79 16.33 2.00
N LEU A 52 -20.53 15.03 1.96
CA LEU A 52 -21.06 14.10 0.98
C LEU A 52 -21.88 13.05 1.73
N SER A 53 -23.18 13.20 1.55
CA SER A 53 -24.30 12.25 1.70
C SER A 53 -24.10 11.07 2.64
N GLN A 54 -24.72 11.21 3.82
CA GLN A 54 -25.06 10.13 4.72
C GLN A 54 -26.03 9.15 4.05
N SER A 55 -25.54 7.95 3.77
CA SER A 55 -26.36 6.74 3.74
C SER A 55 -25.53 5.61 4.33
N VAL A 56 -25.43 5.55 5.64
CA VAL A 56 -24.78 4.45 6.36
C VAL A 56 -25.79 3.85 7.34
N LEU A 57 -25.93 2.53 7.19
CA LEU A 57 -26.66 1.63 8.08
C LEU A 57 -26.26 1.85 9.57
N PRO A 58 -27.21 1.74 10.52
CA PRO A 58 -26.91 1.94 11.93
C PRO A 58 -26.20 0.72 12.53
N GLY A 59 -24.99 0.94 13.05
CA GLY A 59 -24.31 -0.02 13.89
C GLY A 59 -22.82 -0.18 13.55
N THR A 60 -22.03 0.73 13.99
CA THR A 60 -20.71 0.66 14.60
C THR A 60 -19.97 1.99 14.41
N ALA A 61 -20.30 2.93 15.29
CA ALA A 61 -19.43 4.08 15.49
C ALA A 61 -18.20 3.59 16.26
N ILE A 62 -17.13 3.30 15.56
CA ILE A 62 -15.80 3.23 16.18
C ILE A 62 -15.41 4.68 16.44
N GLN A 63 -15.73 5.18 17.62
CA GLN A 63 -15.10 6.36 18.19
C GLN A 63 -13.66 5.98 18.51
N GLY A 64 -12.78 6.08 17.54
CA GLY A 64 -11.34 6.13 17.76
C GLY A 64 -11.02 7.48 18.38
N SER A 65 -11.08 7.60 19.71
CA SER A 65 -10.37 8.63 20.44
C SER A 65 -8.90 8.41 20.11
N ALA A 66 -8.28 9.30 19.36
CA ALA A 66 -6.84 9.33 19.16
C ALA A 66 -6.23 9.48 20.56
N ALA A 67 -5.70 8.38 21.09
CA ALA A 67 -5.06 8.39 22.39
C ALA A 67 -3.83 9.30 22.26
N GLN A 68 -3.74 10.32 23.10
CA GLN A 68 -2.56 11.18 23.16
C GLN A 68 -1.30 10.31 23.36
N PRO A 69 -0.24 10.52 22.58
CA PRO A 69 0.95 9.69 22.67
C PRO A 69 1.58 9.82 24.06
N LYS A 70 1.80 8.69 24.69
CA LYS A 70 2.42 8.59 26.01
C LYS A 70 3.82 8.04 25.84
N ILE A 71 4.79 8.74 26.41
CA ILE A 71 6.18 8.29 26.42
C ILE A 71 6.65 8.07 27.86
N LYS A 72 7.49 7.07 28.03
CA LYS A 72 8.20 6.83 29.30
C LYS A 72 9.62 7.34 29.19
N VAL A 73 9.96 8.31 30.01
CA VAL A 73 11.26 8.97 29.99
C VAL A 73 12.00 8.68 31.31
N ARG A 74 13.26 8.30 31.17
CA ARG A 74 14.19 8.19 32.31
C ARG A 74 15.44 8.97 31.95
N LEU A 75 15.77 9.95 32.78
CA LEU A 75 16.98 10.75 32.63
C LEU A 75 18.16 10.06 33.28
N ILE A 76 19.29 10.04 32.60
CA ILE A 76 20.57 9.52 33.08
C ILE A 76 21.54 10.69 33.12
N ASP A 77 22.10 10.96 34.25
CA ASP A 77 23.12 11.99 34.42
C ASP A 77 24.51 11.37 34.38
N CYS A 78 25.44 12.03 33.72
CA CYS A 78 26.85 11.63 33.65
C CYS A 78 27.76 12.85 33.81
N VAL A 79 29.04 12.60 34.10
CA VAL A 79 30.02 13.67 34.34
C VAL A 79 30.25 14.57 33.11
N GLY A 80 30.22 13.97 31.94
CA GLY A 80 30.61 14.64 30.68
C GLY A 80 32.12 14.63 30.47
N PHE A 81 32.54 15.20 29.35
CA PHE A 81 33.95 15.39 29.04
C PHE A 81 34.47 16.67 29.69
N MET A 82 35.79 16.71 29.93
CA MET A 82 36.42 17.83 30.63
C MET A 82 36.39 19.10 29.75
N VAL A 83 35.94 20.20 30.38
CA VAL A 83 35.94 21.54 29.82
C VAL A 83 37.26 22.24 30.20
N GLU A 84 37.85 22.97 29.24
CA GLU A 84 39.11 23.71 29.50
C GLU A 84 38.89 24.77 30.56
N GLY A 85 39.80 24.80 31.57
CA GLY A 85 39.69 25.73 32.69
C GLY A 85 38.74 25.32 33.80
N ALA A 86 38.04 24.17 33.68
CA ALA A 86 37.21 23.69 34.78
C ALA A 86 38.07 23.28 35.98
N SER A 87 37.66 23.69 37.19
CA SER A 87 38.33 23.36 38.46
C SER A 87 37.97 21.94 38.90
N GLY A 88 38.79 21.35 39.81
CA GLY A 88 38.49 20.08 40.48
C GLY A 88 39.13 18.83 39.88
N HIS A 89 39.82 18.92 38.76
CA HIS A 89 40.60 17.84 38.17
C HIS A 89 42.04 17.76 38.68
N MET A 90 42.47 18.74 39.46
CA MET A 90 43.79 18.81 40.08
C MET A 90 43.65 18.83 41.62
N GLU A 91 44.55 18.16 42.30
CA GLU A 91 44.74 18.23 43.76
C GLU A 91 46.12 18.80 44.01
N GLY A 92 46.18 20.11 44.31
CA GLY A 92 47.44 20.84 44.31
C GLY A 92 48.03 20.97 42.89
N ASN A 93 49.27 20.51 42.66
CA ASN A 93 49.93 20.47 41.38
C ASN A 93 49.85 19.12 40.63
N GLU A 94 49.18 18.12 41.22
CA GLU A 94 49.07 16.79 40.69
C GLU A 94 47.64 16.54 40.17
N SER A 95 47.50 15.63 39.16
CA SER A 95 46.20 15.17 38.69
C SER A 95 45.46 14.44 39.79
N ARG A 96 44.21 14.81 40.06
CA ARG A 96 43.35 14.12 41.01
C ARG A 96 43.15 12.67 40.59
N MET A 97 43.52 11.72 41.48
CA MET A 97 43.36 10.30 41.28
C MET A 97 42.06 9.79 41.90
N VAL A 98 41.38 8.88 41.23
CA VAL A 98 40.07 8.36 41.66
C VAL A 98 39.97 6.84 41.42
N LYS A 99 39.27 6.16 42.34
CA LYS A 99 38.88 4.75 42.18
C LYS A 99 37.62 4.62 41.36
N THR A 100 37.60 3.65 40.46
CA THR A 100 36.44 3.35 39.61
C THR A 100 36.15 1.85 39.68
N PRO A 101 34.92 1.38 39.44
CA PRO A 101 34.59 -0.04 39.47
C PRO A 101 35.25 -0.85 38.34
N TRP A 102 35.71 -0.20 37.26
CA TRP A 102 36.32 -0.80 36.10
C TRP A 102 37.86 -0.77 36.10
N SER A 103 38.48 -0.23 37.19
CA SER A 103 39.93 -0.20 37.34
C SER A 103 40.32 -0.60 38.75
N GLU A 104 41.21 -1.57 38.86
CA GLU A 104 41.76 -1.96 40.18
C GLU A 104 42.71 -0.91 40.75
N GLN A 105 43.31 -0.09 39.90
CA GLN A 105 44.20 0.99 40.29
C GLN A 105 43.49 2.35 40.20
N GLU A 106 43.91 3.30 40.99
CA GLU A 106 43.47 4.69 40.90
C GLU A 106 43.92 5.26 39.54
N ILE A 107 42.98 5.92 38.84
CA ILE A 107 43.22 6.57 37.55
C ILE A 107 42.93 8.06 37.63
N PRO A 108 43.51 8.89 36.74
CA PRO A 108 43.22 10.32 36.70
C PRO A 108 41.73 10.59 36.52
N PHE A 109 41.20 11.60 37.24
CA PHE A 109 39.81 12.03 37.18
C PHE A 109 39.29 12.26 35.74
N THR A 110 40.10 12.92 34.92
CA THR A 110 39.77 13.20 33.53
C THR A 110 39.55 11.93 32.71
N THR A 111 40.38 10.91 32.94
CA THR A 111 40.27 9.61 32.29
C THR A 111 39.03 8.86 32.80
N ALA A 112 38.78 8.89 34.11
CA ALA A 112 37.60 8.27 34.72
C ALA A 112 36.31 8.91 34.19
N ALA A 113 36.26 10.23 34.06
CA ALA A 113 35.13 10.98 33.55
C ALA A 113 34.85 10.61 32.08
N SER A 114 35.88 10.53 31.23
CA SER A 114 35.78 10.15 29.86
C SER A 114 35.22 8.71 29.68
N ILE A 115 35.82 7.73 30.38
CA ILE A 115 35.37 6.33 30.34
C ILE A 115 33.93 6.19 30.85
N GLY A 116 33.59 6.88 31.92
CA GLY A 116 32.24 6.86 32.52
C GLY A 116 31.20 7.42 31.54
N THR A 117 31.50 8.55 30.90
CA THR A 117 30.64 9.18 29.91
C THR A 117 30.43 8.27 28.69
N GLN A 118 31.52 7.68 28.15
CA GLN A 118 31.43 6.73 27.04
C GLN A 118 30.56 5.52 27.38
N LYS A 119 30.69 4.96 28.61
CA LYS A 119 29.85 3.84 29.03
C LYS A 119 28.37 4.23 29.12
N VAL A 120 28.04 5.40 29.68
CA VAL A 120 26.66 5.89 29.71
C VAL A 120 26.11 6.05 28.32
N ILE A 121 26.87 6.67 27.40
CA ILE A 121 26.47 6.87 26.03
C ILE A 121 26.23 5.52 25.32
N ARG A 122 27.11 4.55 25.48
CA ARG A 122 27.03 3.26 24.76
C ARG A 122 25.99 2.32 25.34
N ASP A 123 26.00 2.14 26.65
CA ASP A 123 25.33 1.01 27.28
C ASP A 123 23.92 1.36 27.83
N HIS A 124 23.69 2.64 28.17
CA HIS A 124 22.49 3.04 28.90
C HIS A 124 21.60 4.06 28.18
N ALA A 125 22.16 4.95 27.37
CA ALA A 125 21.37 5.98 26.70
C ALA A 125 20.68 5.46 25.43
N THR A 126 19.39 5.77 25.27
CA THR A 126 18.67 5.55 24.00
C THR A 126 18.89 6.75 23.08
N ILE A 127 18.94 7.95 23.66
CA ILE A 127 19.19 9.22 22.97
C ILE A 127 20.09 10.11 23.82
N GLY A 128 20.92 10.93 23.18
CA GLY A 128 21.76 11.91 23.82
C GLY A 128 21.09 13.27 23.96
N ILE A 129 21.27 13.92 25.11
CA ILE A 129 20.99 15.34 25.30
C ILE A 129 22.32 16.01 25.59
N VAL A 130 22.90 16.66 24.59
CA VAL A 130 24.14 17.40 24.73
C VAL A 130 23.81 18.79 25.26
N VAL A 131 24.31 19.12 26.47
CA VAL A 131 24.10 20.45 27.04
C VAL A 131 25.38 21.25 26.90
N THR A 132 25.31 22.33 26.14
CA THR A 132 26.39 23.30 25.95
C THR A 132 25.92 24.71 26.31
N THR A 133 26.76 25.72 26.23
CA THR A 133 26.41 27.10 26.61
C THR A 133 26.96 28.10 25.59
N ASP A 134 26.34 29.25 25.51
CA ASP A 134 26.86 30.43 24.76
C ASP A 134 27.92 31.22 25.56
N GLY A 135 28.25 30.76 26.78
CA GLY A 135 29.21 31.44 27.69
C GLY A 135 28.57 32.44 28.65
N THR A 136 27.23 32.61 28.58
CA THR A 136 26.51 33.47 29.55
C THR A 136 26.17 32.79 30.86
N ILE A 137 26.29 31.48 30.92
CA ILE A 137 26.05 30.66 32.10
C ILE A 137 27.39 30.05 32.59
N GLY A 138 27.68 30.25 33.85
CA GLY A 138 28.94 29.82 34.45
C GLY A 138 30.05 30.90 34.34
N GLU A 139 31.26 30.50 34.72
CA GLU A 139 32.41 31.42 34.79
C GLU A 139 33.34 31.30 33.55
N LEU A 140 33.15 30.28 32.73
CA LEU A 140 34.00 29.99 31.59
C LEU A 140 33.39 30.52 30.27
N PRO A 141 34.24 31.06 29.38
CA PRO A 141 33.76 31.55 28.09
C PRO A 141 33.37 30.41 27.13
N ARG A 142 32.57 30.69 26.14
CA ARG A 142 32.07 29.71 25.11
C ARG A 142 33.17 28.82 24.52
N ASN A 143 34.32 29.38 24.21
CA ASN A 143 35.42 28.63 23.57
C ASN A 143 35.97 27.50 24.44
N ALA A 144 35.86 27.59 25.76
CA ALA A 144 36.28 26.54 26.69
C ALA A 144 35.45 25.24 26.54
N TYR A 145 34.21 25.36 26.07
CA TYR A 145 33.28 24.22 25.97
C TYR A 145 33.35 23.51 24.63
N VAL A 146 33.87 24.17 23.57
CA VAL A 146 33.83 23.66 22.17
C VAL A 146 34.44 22.28 22.04
N LYS A 147 35.61 22.04 22.62
CA LYS A 147 36.32 20.77 22.53
C LYS A 147 35.54 19.60 23.20
N ALA A 148 34.97 19.83 24.35
CA ALA A 148 34.18 18.84 25.07
C ALA A 148 32.85 18.56 24.34
N GLU A 149 32.26 19.59 23.75
CA GLU A 149 31.07 19.49 22.90
C GLU A 149 31.34 18.63 21.65
N GLU A 150 32.40 18.93 20.90
CA GLU A 150 32.81 18.17 19.72
C GLU A 150 33.08 16.70 20.07
N GLN A 151 33.83 16.45 21.14
CA GLN A 151 34.11 15.09 21.58
C GLN A 151 32.82 14.32 21.96
N THR A 152 31.85 14.98 22.59
CA THR A 152 30.56 14.37 22.93
C THR A 152 29.78 13.99 21.66
N VAL A 153 29.76 14.90 20.70
CA VAL A 153 29.06 14.68 19.40
C VAL A 153 29.73 13.58 18.59
N GLU A 154 31.08 13.56 18.55
CA GLU A 154 31.83 12.49 17.86
C GLU A 154 31.54 11.11 18.46
N GLU A 155 31.49 10.97 19.78
CA GLU A 155 31.16 9.69 20.42
C GLU A 155 29.72 9.24 20.14
N LEU A 156 28.75 10.17 20.10
CA LEU A 156 27.37 9.87 19.74
C LEU A 156 27.24 9.43 18.28
N ASN A 157 27.91 10.14 17.38
CA ASN A 157 27.92 9.83 15.96
C ASN A 157 28.62 8.49 15.65
N ALA A 158 29.71 8.18 16.36
CA ALA A 158 30.46 6.93 16.18
C ALA A 158 29.62 5.68 16.44
N ILE A 159 28.56 5.80 17.25
CA ILE A 159 27.63 4.70 17.57
C ILE A 159 26.24 4.91 16.96
N ALA A 160 26.08 5.89 16.06
CA ALA A 160 24.83 6.23 15.41
C ALA A 160 23.65 6.46 16.37
N LYS A 161 23.91 7.02 17.56
CA LYS A 161 22.86 7.39 18.52
C LYS A 161 22.27 8.75 18.17
N PRO A 162 20.94 8.86 18.10
CA PRO A 162 20.29 10.16 17.92
C PRO A 162 20.56 11.08 19.14
N TYR A 163 20.69 12.37 18.91
CA TYR A 163 20.89 13.36 19.95
C TYR A 163 20.31 14.72 19.60
N VAL A 164 20.07 15.53 20.61
CA VAL A 164 19.72 16.94 20.47
C VAL A 164 20.71 17.78 21.29
N ILE A 165 20.88 19.02 20.90
CA ILE A 165 21.76 19.98 21.59
C ILE A 165 20.89 21.01 22.30
N LEU A 166 21.06 21.16 23.62
CA LEU A 166 20.51 22.26 24.39
C LEU A 166 21.59 23.33 24.56
N LEU A 167 21.37 24.50 23.94
CA LEU A 167 22.21 25.66 24.10
C LEU A 167 21.73 26.45 25.31
N ASN A 168 22.38 26.23 26.45
CA ASN A 168 22.03 26.87 27.70
C ASN A 168 22.51 28.33 27.73
N SER A 169 21.57 29.26 27.83
CA SER A 169 21.81 30.71 27.82
C SER A 169 20.97 31.42 28.86
N GLN A 170 21.49 32.51 29.42
CA GLN A 170 20.68 33.43 30.24
C GLN A 170 19.61 34.15 29.39
N LYS A 171 19.88 34.34 28.09
CA LYS A 171 18.99 35.04 27.15
C LYS A 171 18.75 34.18 25.90
N PRO A 172 18.02 33.08 26.00
CA PRO A 172 17.88 32.10 24.90
C PRO A 172 17.26 32.64 23.62
N TYR A 173 16.62 33.79 23.68
CA TYR A 173 15.97 34.45 22.54
C TYR A 173 16.69 35.69 22.04
N SER A 174 17.95 35.94 22.49
CA SER A 174 18.75 37.02 21.91
C SER A 174 19.24 36.64 20.51
N ASP A 175 19.48 37.66 19.65
CA ASP A 175 19.92 37.45 18.29
C ASP A 175 21.25 36.66 18.27
N GLU A 176 22.21 37.01 19.14
CA GLU A 176 23.51 36.34 19.28
C GLU A 176 23.35 34.83 19.62
N THR A 177 22.45 34.47 20.56
CA THR A 177 22.20 33.06 20.92
C THR A 177 21.51 32.32 19.79
N MET A 178 20.61 32.98 19.07
CA MET A 178 19.90 32.38 17.93
C MET A 178 20.84 32.17 16.73
N GLU A 179 21.77 33.09 16.46
CA GLU A 179 22.81 32.94 15.44
C GLU A 179 23.70 31.72 15.81
N LEU A 180 24.20 31.67 17.03
CA LEU A 180 25.04 30.54 17.49
C LEU A 180 24.25 29.21 17.39
N ALA A 181 22.97 29.21 17.72
CA ALA A 181 22.15 28.01 17.58
C ALA A 181 22.00 27.56 16.13
N ALA A 182 21.89 28.52 15.19
CA ALA A 182 21.83 28.23 13.76
C ALA A 182 23.18 27.67 13.24
N GLU A 183 24.31 28.26 13.65
CA GLU A 183 25.66 27.76 13.33
C GLU A 183 25.87 26.32 13.83
N LEU A 184 25.48 26.03 15.07
CA LEU A 184 25.60 24.70 15.65
C LEU A 184 24.69 23.68 14.96
N LYS A 185 23.48 24.11 14.57
CA LYS A 185 22.56 23.27 13.81
C LYS A 185 23.13 22.90 12.44
N GLU A 186 23.74 23.84 11.74
CA GLU A 186 24.40 23.60 10.47
C GLU A 186 25.64 22.70 10.65
N LYS A 187 26.46 22.95 11.68
CA LYS A 187 27.67 22.17 11.98
C LYS A 187 27.39 20.71 12.30
N TYR A 188 26.39 20.45 13.15
CA TYR A 188 26.13 19.10 13.69
C TYR A 188 24.95 18.38 13.04
N GLN A 189 24.22 19.03 12.12
CA GLN A 189 23.06 18.47 11.41
C GLN A 189 22.02 17.83 12.34
N THR A 190 21.78 18.47 13.48
CA THR A 190 20.83 18.04 14.52
C THR A 190 20.04 19.21 15.10
N ALA A 191 18.97 18.92 15.85
CA ALA A 191 18.19 19.97 16.50
C ALA A 191 19.01 20.67 17.61
N VAL A 192 19.09 22.01 17.54
CA VAL A 192 19.70 22.85 18.58
C VAL A 192 18.64 23.74 19.20
N LEU A 193 18.46 23.64 20.50
CA LEU A 193 17.41 24.32 21.23
C LEU A 193 18.03 25.32 22.23
N PRO A 194 17.93 26.63 21.99
CA PRO A 194 18.28 27.63 22.99
C PRO A 194 17.28 27.57 24.15
N VAL A 195 17.78 27.42 25.35
CA VAL A 195 16.99 27.29 26.57
C VAL A 195 17.72 27.92 27.76
N ASN A 196 16.99 28.31 28.80
CA ASN A 196 17.57 28.61 30.11
C ASN A 196 17.29 27.42 31.00
N CYS A 197 18.30 26.57 31.25
CA CYS A 197 18.16 25.36 32.06
C CYS A 197 17.80 25.62 33.54
N GLU A 198 18.09 26.83 34.06
CA GLU A 198 17.71 27.20 35.41
C GLU A 198 16.22 27.58 35.54
N GLN A 199 15.62 28.04 34.41
CA GLN A 199 14.26 28.57 34.36
C GLN A 199 13.36 27.79 33.39
N LEU A 200 13.58 26.50 33.23
CA LEU A 200 12.77 25.65 32.35
C LEU A 200 11.30 25.64 32.75
N ARG A 201 10.44 25.97 31.82
CA ARG A 201 8.97 25.88 31.94
C ARG A 201 8.49 24.54 31.37
N LYS A 202 7.24 24.21 31.70
CA LYS A 202 6.60 23.00 31.16
C LYS A 202 6.65 22.97 29.64
N ASP A 203 6.39 24.10 28.97
CA ASP A 203 6.38 24.21 27.51
C ASP A 203 7.77 23.99 26.91
N ASP A 204 8.83 24.44 27.57
CA ASP A 204 10.21 24.18 27.16
C ASP A 204 10.53 22.69 27.23
N ILE A 205 10.09 22.02 28.29
CA ILE A 205 10.28 20.58 28.46
C ILE A 205 9.54 19.80 27.35
N VAL A 206 8.28 20.17 27.08
CA VAL A 206 7.49 19.55 25.99
C VAL A 206 8.22 19.74 24.66
N ARG A 207 8.65 20.96 24.37
CA ARG A 207 9.37 21.28 23.11
C ARG A 207 10.69 20.49 22.99
N ILE A 208 11.43 20.33 24.09
CA ILE A 208 12.64 19.50 24.11
C ILE A 208 12.30 18.06 23.75
N LEU A 209 11.28 17.48 24.41
CA LEU A 209 10.87 16.10 24.18
C LEU A 209 10.33 15.87 22.75
N GLU A 210 9.57 16.80 22.21
CA GLU A 210 9.12 16.74 20.81
C GLU A 210 10.30 16.73 19.84
N ASN A 211 11.30 17.58 20.05
CA ASN A 211 12.49 17.60 19.20
C ASN A 211 13.33 16.32 19.37
N ILE A 212 13.44 15.81 20.58
CA ILE A 212 14.06 14.51 20.85
C ILE A 212 13.39 13.41 20.02
N LEU A 213 12.07 13.35 20.01
CA LEU A 213 11.33 12.34 19.24
C LEU A 213 11.52 12.50 17.74
N CYS A 214 11.67 13.73 17.26
CA CYS A 214 11.95 14.01 15.85
C CYS A 214 13.33 13.49 15.38
N GLU A 215 14.28 13.29 16.27
CA GLU A 215 15.61 12.76 15.96
C GLU A 215 15.67 11.21 15.92
N PHE A 216 14.60 10.53 16.32
CA PHE A 216 14.56 9.07 16.22
C PHE A 216 14.55 8.61 14.75
N PRO A 217 15.23 7.50 14.44
CA PRO A 217 15.23 6.97 13.08
C PRO A 217 13.85 6.45 12.68
N VAL A 218 13.50 6.62 11.43
CA VAL A 218 12.36 5.92 10.83
C VAL A 218 12.77 4.45 10.64
N THR A 219 12.01 3.55 11.26
CA THR A 219 12.28 2.12 11.21
C THR A 219 11.45 1.40 10.16
N ARG A 220 10.27 1.96 9.82
CA ARG A 220 9.32 1.36 8.89
C ARG A 220 8.47 2.43 8.22
N VAL A 221 8.39 2.36 6.90
CA VAL A 221 7.46 3.16 6.10
C VAL A 221 6.47 2.21 5.43
N GLU A 222 5.19 2.46 5.62
CA GLU A 222 4.10 1.71 4.98
C GLU A 222 3.39 2.60 3.98
N PHE A 223 3.32 2.15 2.72
CA PHE A 223 2.61 2.87 1.67
C PHE A 223 1.23 2.27 1.45
N PHE A 224 0.19 3.11 1.58
CA PHE A 224 -1.16 2.78 1.19
C PHE A 224 -1.42 3.31 -0.22
N ILE A 225 -1.59 2.38 -1.14
CA ILE A 225 -1.84 2.64 -2.56
C ILE A 225 -3.16 1.96 -2.93
N PRO A 226 -3.99 2.50 -3.84
CA PRO A 226 -5.23 1.85 -4.26
C PRO A 226 -4.97 0.43 -4.78
N LYS A 227 -5.69 -0.57 -4.24
CA LYS A 227 -5.45 -2.00 -4.54
C LYS A 227 -5.55 -2.37 -6.01
N TRP A 228 -6.37 -1.65 -6.78
CA TRP A 228 -6.50 -1.92 -8.21
C TRP A 228 -5.19 -1.76 -9.00
N THR A 229 -4.23 -1.00 -8.47
CA THR A 229 -2.90 -0.83 -9.09
C THR A 229 -2.09 -2.13 -9.11
N GLU A 230 -2.45 -3.12 -8.29
CA GLU A 230 -1.82 -4.45 -8.31
C GLU A 230 -2.07 -5.18 -9.64
N MET A 231 -3.20 -4.87 -10.30
CA MET A 231 -3.56 -5.45 -11.60
C MET A 231 -2.75 -4.89 -12.77
N LEU A 232 -2.07 -3.76 -12.56
CA LEU A 232 -1.21 -3.16 -13.60
C LEU A 232 -0.02 -4.08 -13.92
N LYS A 233 0.32 -4.17 -15.19
CA LYS A 233 1.52 -4.88 -15.64
C LYS A 233 2.78 -4.24 -15.01
N PRO A 234 3.87 -5.00 -14.79
CA PRO A 234 5.10 -4.46 -14.22
C PRO A 234 5.69 -3.27 -14.99
N GLU A 235 5.51 -3.28 -16.32
CA GLU A 235 6.04 -2.26 -17.24
C GLU A 235 5.13 -1.04 -17.37
N HIS A 236 3.99 -1.02 -16.69
CA HIS A 236 3.03 0.08 -16.82
C HIS A 236 3.62 1.38 -16.27
N PRO A 237 3.54 2.52 -17.02
CA PRO A 237 4.15 3.79 -16.61
C PRO A 237 3.69 4.28 -15.23
N MET A 238 2.42 4.12 -14.91
CA MET A 238 1.85 4.47 -13.60
C MET A 238 2.53 3.70 -12.47
N LYS A 239 2.77 2.39 -12.66
CA LYS A 239 3.45 1.56 -11.65
C LYS A 239 4.90 2.00 -11.44
N ALA A 240 5.57 2.36 -12.52
CA ALA A 240 6.93 2.91 -12.47
C ALA A 240 6.98 4.24 -11.70
N GLU A 241 6.01 5.15 -11.94
CA GLU A 241 5.91 6.42 -11.22
C GLU A 241 5.64 6.21 -9.73
N ILE A 242 4.69 5.34 -9.36
CA ILE A 242 4.40 5.01 -7.95
C ILE A 242 5.65 4.51 -7.24
N ILE A 243 6.40 3.59 -7.86
CA ILE A 243 7.63 3.03 -7.28
C ILE A 243 8.71 4.12 -7.15
N LYS A 244 8.88 4.95 -8.18
CA LYS A 244 9.84 6.07 -8.16
C LYS A 244 9.52 7.05 -7.04
N THR A 245 8.25 7.43 -6.90
CA THR A 245 7.78 8.33 -5.85
C THR A 245 7.99 7.74 -4.46
N ALA A 246 7.64 6.45 -4.27
CA ALA A 246 7.87 5.75 -3.01
C ALA A 246 9.36 5.69 -2.65
N SER A 247 10.23 5.40 -3.61
CA SER A 247 11.69 5.39 -3.41
C SER A 247 12.22 6.76 -3.04
N GLY A 248 11.76 7.82 -3.72
CA GLY A 248 12.15 9.19 -3.39
C GLY A 248 11.75 9.63 -1.98
N ILE A 249 10.59 9.18 -1.50
CA ILE A 249 10.15 9.40 -0.13
C ILE A 249 11.06 8.65 0.86
N LEU A 250 11.37 7.39 0.59
CA LEU A 250 12.26 6.59 1.42
C LEU A 250 13.66 7.20 1.52
N ASP A 251 14.20 7.68 0.41
CA ASP A 251 15.52 8.30 0.36
C ASP A 251 15.59 9.63 1.13
N SER A 252 14.44 10.31 1.31
CA SER A 252 14.35 11.57 2.04
C SER A 252 13.99 11.42 3.52
N MET A 253 13.60 10.21 3.95
CA MET A 253 13.02 9.97 5.27
C MET A 253 13.95 9.14 6.15
N HIS A 254 14.87 9.79 6.84
CA HIS A 254 15.80 9.12 7.76
C HIS A 254 15.37 9.21 9.21
N LYS A 255 14.80 10.37 9.59
CA LYS A 255 14.33 10.68 10.94
C LYS A 255 12.83 10.93 10.95
N THR A 256 12.20 10.68 12.07
CA THR A 256 10.76 10.95 12.23
C THR A 256 10.42 12.44 12.04
N GLY A 257 11.37 13.33 12.27
CA GLY A 257 11.23 14.76 12.00
C GLY A 257 11.16 15.12 10.53
N ASP A 258 11.75 14.31 9.64
CA ASP A 258 11.76 14.55 8.18
C ASP A 258 10.35 14.50 7.59
N VAL A 259 9.44 13.77 8.26
CA VAL A 259 8.02 13.70 7.91
C VAL A 259 7.37 15.09 7.79
N ARG A 260 7.80 16.04 8.64
CA ARG A 260 7.29 17.43 8.63
C ARG A 260 7.83 18.27 7.47
N ALA A 261 8.96 17.88 6.92
CA ALA A 261 9.63 18.59 5.82
C ALA A 261 9.25 18.01 4.44
N LEU A 262 8.52 16.90 4.40
CA LEU A 262 8.09 16.29 3.15
C LEU A 262 7.23 17.27 2.36
N SER A 263 7.75 17.67 1.20
CA SER A 263 7.03 18.40 0.18
C SER A 263 6.85 17.49 -1.03
N PHE A 264 5.64 17.40 -1.53
CA PHE A 264 5.33 16.62 -2.73
C PHE A 264 4.78 17.54 -3.81
N THR A 265 5.32 17.41 -5.01
CA THR A 265 4.76 18.05 -6.20
C THR A 265 3.98 16.98 -6.96
N PRO A 266 2.67 17.20 -7.25
CA PRO A 266 1.88 16.24 -8.01
C PRO A 266 2.57 15.88 -9.33
N GLU A 267 2.65 14.59 -9.64
CA GLU A 267 3.13 14.04 -10.90
C GLU A 267 1.93 13.66 -11.79
N GLN A 268 2.17 12.91 -12.86
CA GLN A 268 1.11 12.60 -13.82
C GLN A 268 0.01 11.71 -13.20
N TYR A 269 0.39 10.68 -12.47
CA TYR A 269 -0.54 9.68 -11.92
C TYR A 269 -0.78 9.84 -10.42
N VAL A 270 0.25 10.18 -9.66
CA VAL A 270 0.14 10.42 -8.21
C VAL A 270 -0.29 11.86 -7.98
N SER A 271 -1.55 12.04 -7.61
CA SER A 271 -2.16 13.37 -7.42
C SER A 271 -1.84 13.99 -6.06
N GLN A 272 -1.74 13.17 -5.03
CA GLN A 272 -1.51 13.63 -3.66
C GLN A 272 -0.82 12.56 -2.82
N ILE A 273 0.03 13.02 -1.89
CA ILE A 273 0.60 12.20 -0.83
C ILE A 273 0.16 12.79 0.51
N LYS A 274 -0.30 11.92 1.39
CA LYS A 274 -0.70 12.25 2.75
C LYS A 274 0.01 11.34 3.73
N ILE A 275 0.35 11.90 4.89
CA ILE A 275 0.82 11.10 6.00
C ILE A 275 -0.39 10.84 6.89
N ASP A 276 -0.81 9.59 6.95
CA ASP A 276 -1.98 9.19 7.73
C ASP A 276 -1.62 9.00 9.21
N GLU A 277 -0.43 8.47 9.50
CA GLU A 277 0.01 8.17 10.84
C GLU A 277 1.53 8.27 10.97
N THR A 278 1.99 8.79 12.09
CA THR A 278 3.39 8.76 12.50
C THR A 278 3.45 8.29 13.94
N ASP A 279 3.96 7.07 14.14
CA ASP A 279 4.20 6.53 15.48
C ASP A 279 5.65 6.80 15.88
N LEU A 280 5.85 7.82 16.69
CA LEU A 280 7.16 8.24 17.17
C LEU A 280 7.80 7.23 18.14
N ALA A 281 7.00 6.37 18.78
CA ALA A 281 7.51 5.37 19.70
C ALA A 281 8.19 4.21 18.99
N THR A 282 7.68 3.82 17.83
CA THR A 282 8.19 2.72 17.01
C THR A 282 8.97 3.17 15.77
N GLY A 283 8.91 4.46 15.43
CA GLY A 283 9.49 4.99 14.19
C GLY A 283 8.73 4.53 12.93
N ARG A 284 7.44 4.18 13.05
CA ARG A 284 6.59 3.77 11.94
C ARG A 284 5.90 4.98 11.32
N VAL A 285 5.95 5.07 10.01
CA VAL A 285 5.27 6.13 9.24
C VAL A 285 4.34 5.48 8.22
N VAL A 286 3.10 5.95 8.15
CA VAL A 286 2.10 5.51 7.18
C VAL A 286 1.87 6.60 6.17
N VAL A 287 2.18 6.31 4.92
CA VAL A 287 2.08 7.23 3.78
C VAL A 287 0.98 6.75 2.85
N ARG A 288 -0.01 7.59 2.59
CA ARG A 288 -1.06 7.33 1.59
C ARG A 288 -0.72 8.04 0.30
N MET A 289 -0.80 7.31 -0.80
CA MET A 289 -0.69 7.84 -2.16
C MET A 289 -2.07 7.83 -2.80
N ASP A 290 -2.60 8.99 -3.15
CA ASP A 290 -3.87 9.14 -3.84
C ASP A 290 -3.62 9.28 -5.35
N LEU A 291 -4.33 8.50 -6.15
CA LEU A 291 -4.34 8.57 -7.60
C LEU A 291 -5.69 9.15 -8.06
N ASP A 292 -5.72 9.77 -9.26
CA ASP A 292 -6.97 10.28 -9.83
C ASP A 292 -7.86 9.09 -10.26
N ASP A 293 -9.13 9.12 -9.88
CA ASP A 293 -10.12 8.06 -10.17
C ASP A 293 -10.29 7.77 -11.66
N LYS A 294 -9.99 8.76 -12.53
CA LYS A 294 -10.03 8.54 -13.99
C LYS A 294 -9.15 7.37 -14.44
N TYR A 295 -7.98 7.20 -13.82
CA TYR A 295 -7.05 6.12 -14.18
C TYR A 295 -7.56 4.73 -13.78
N TYR A 296 -8.41 4.67 -12.74
CA TYR A 296 -9.10 3.43 -12.39
C TYR A 296 -10.03 2.98 -13.51
N TYR A 297 -10.85 3.91 -14.04
CA TYR A 297 -11.80 3.60 -15.11
C TYR A 297 -11.09 3.38 -16.45
N GLU A 298 -10.05 4.14 -16.76
CA GLU A 298 -9.21 3.93 -17.94
C GLU A 298 -8.60 2.51 -17.94
N ASN A 299 -8.03 2.08 -16.81
CA ASN A 299 -7.44 0.75 -16.67
C ASN A 299 -8.48 -0.37 -16.82
N ILE A 300 -9.67 -0.21 -16.22
CA ILE A 300 -10.75 -1.20 -16.41
C ILE A 300 -11.18 -1.24 -17.87
N SER A 301 -11.31 -0.10 -18.53
CA SER A 301 -11.67 -0.03 -19.96
C SER A 301 -10.65 -0.74 -20.82
N GLU A 302 -9.36 -0.58 -20.55
CA GLU A 302 -8.28 -1.25 -21.26
C GLU A 302 -8.31 -2.77 -21.04
N LEU A 303 -8.53 -3.21 -19.81
CA LEU A 303 -8.57 -4.63 -19.45
C LEU A 303 -9.80 -5.36 -20.02
N THR A 304 -10.94 -4.68 -20.10
CA THR A 304 -12.22 -5.28 -20.51
C THR A 304 -12.52 -5.08 -21.98
N GLY A 305 -11.85 -4.12 -22.64
CA GLY A 305 -12.17 -3.69 -24.01
C GLY A 305 -13.49 -2.92 -24.11
N VAL A 306 -14.13 -2.57 -22.98
CA VAL A 306 -15.39 -1.82 -22.93
C VAL A 306 -15.12 -0.43 -22.37
N PRO A 307 -15.54 0.66 -23.03
CA PRO A 307 -15.34 2.01 -22.54
C PRO A 307 -16.16 2.26 -21.26
N ILE A 308 -15.48 2.59 -20.18
CA ILE A 308 -16.05 2.90 -18.87
C ILE A 308 -15.50 4.25 -18.44
N ALA A 309 -16.35 5.26 -18.37
CA ALA A 309 -15.94 6.62 -18.04
C ALA A 309 -16.13 6.95 -16.55
N GLY A 310 -16.90 6.13 -15.81
CA GLY A 310 -17.18 6.36 -14.43
C GLY A 310 -17.95 5.23 -13.73
N GLU A 311 -18.38 5.51 -12.51
CA GLU A 311 -19.06 4.52 -11.66
C GLU A 311 -20.39 4.03 -12.26
N TYR A 312 -21.14 4.94 -12.92
CA TYR A 312 -22.43 4.60 -13.50
C TYR A 312 -22.27 3.55 -14.63
N GLU A 313 -21.34 3.76 -15.55
CA GLU A 313 -21.05 2.86 -16.67
C GLU A 313 -20.56 1.52 -16.14
N LEU A 314 -19.69 1.52 -15.11
CA LEU A 314 -19.21 0.29 -14.47
C LEU A 314 -20.35 -0.52 -13.87
N ILE A 315 -21.25 0.12 -13.11
CA ILE A 315 -22.41 -0.55 -12.52
C ILE A 315 -23.37 -1.07 -13.59
N SER A 316 -23.60 -0.28 -14.65
CA SER A 316 -24.44 -0.68 -15.78
C SER A 316 -23.88 -1.90 -16.49
N MET A 317 -22.58 -1.92 -16.76
CA MET A 317 -21.88 -3.06 -17.38
C MET A 317 -21.96 -4.31 -16.49
N ILE A 318 -21.71 -4.18 -15.19
CA ILE A 318 -21.83 -5.33 -14.27
C ILE A 318 -23.23 -5.90 -14.26
N LYS A 319 -24.27 -5.02 -14.25
CA LYS A 319 -25.67 -5.43 -14.30
C LYS A 319 -26.01 -6.17 -15.60
N GLU A 320 -25.53 -5.68 -16.73
CA GLU A 320 -25.72 -6.33 -18.03
C GLU A 320 -25.03 -7.69 -18.08
N MET A 321 -23.76 -7.76 -17.67
CA MET A 321 -23.00 -9.01 -17.59
C MET A 321 -23.64 -10.04 -16.66
N ALA A 322 -24.20 -9.60 -15.52
CA ALA A 322 -24.91 -10.48 -14.62
C ALA A 322 -26.14 -11.11 -15.28
N GLY A 323 -26.89 -10.32 -16.05
CA GLY A 323 -28.04 -10.83 -16.84
C GLY A 323 -27.60 -11.80 -17.94
N GLN A 324 -26.54 -11.46 -18.68
CA GLN A 324 -25.97 -12.33 -19.71
C GLN A 324 -25.43 -13.64 -19.11
N LYS A 325 -24.77 -13.58 -17.95
CA LYS A 325 -24.26 -14.75 -17.24
C LYS A 325 -25.40 -15.69 -16.85
N GLU A 326 -26.48 -15.16 -16.27
CA GLU A 326 -27.66 -15.98 -15.92
C GLU A 326 -28.28 -16.65 -17.14
N ALA A 327 -28.38 -15.94 -18.27
CA ALA A 327 -28.87 -16.50 -19.50
C ALA A 327 -27.94 -17.58 -20.06
N TYR A 328 -26.63 -17.37 -19.99
CA TYR A 328 -25.63 -18.32 -20.46
C TYR A 328 -25.60 -19.58 -19.59
N GLU A 329 -25.66 -19.44 -18.26
CA GLU A 329 -25.67 -20.59 -17.34
C GLU A 329 -26.84 -21.56 -17.63
N LYS A 330 -27.99 -21.05 -18.09
CA LYS A 330 -29.13 -21.90 -18.49
C LYS A 330 -28.85 -22.77 -19.72
N VAL A 331 -27.93 -22.37 -20.59
CA VAL A 331 -27.64 -23.06 -21.84
C VAL A 331 -26.24 -23.68 -21.90
N SER A 332 -25.35 -23.37 -20.97
CA SER A 332 -23.94 -23.76 -20.98
C SER A 332 -23.73 -25.26 -21.13
N ASP A 333 -24.44 -26.06 -20.32
CA ASP A 333 -24.32 -27.52 -20.31
C ASP A 333 -24.75 -28.11 -21.66
N ALA A 334 -25.85 -27.58 -22.25
CA ALA A 334 -26.32 -28.01 -23.54
C ALA A 334 -25.33 -27.61 -24.66
N PHE A 335 -24.74 -26.42 -24.56
CA PHE A 335 -23.75 -25.94 -25.49
C PHE A 335 -22.46 -26.78 -25.45
N GLU A 336 -21.95 -27.12 -24.28
CA GLU A 336 -20.81 -28.02 -24.12
C GLU A 336 -21.13 -29.42 -24.71
N ALA A 337 -22.33 -29.94 -24.43
CA ALA A 337 -22.75 -31.21 -24.98
C ALA A 337 -22.80 -31.21 -26.51
N VAL A 338 -23.24 -30.11 -27.14
CA VAL A 338 -23.20 -29.92 -28.60
C VAL A 338 -21.78 -29.93 -29.14
N GLN A 339 -20.85 -29.26 -28.45
CA GLN A 339 -19.46 -29.22 -28.90
C GLN A 339 -18.81 -30.60 -28.89
N VAL A 340 -19.07 -31.39 -27.83
CA VAL A 340 -18.45 -32.70 -27.63
C VAL A 340 -19.18 -33.83 -28.36
N LYS A 341 -20.52 -33.85 -28.28
CA LYS A 341 -21.35 -34.96 -28.77
C LYS A 341 -22.15 -34.65 -30.03
N GLY A 342 -22.14 -33.38 -30.45
CA GLY A 342 -22.95 -32.93 -31.60
C GLY A 342 -24.42 -32.65 -31.27
N TYR A 343 -24.84 -32.86 -30.03
CA TYR A 343 -26.24 -32.69 -29.61
C TYR A 343 -26.32 -32.29 -28.13
N GLY A 344 -27.11 -31.27 -27.81
CA GLY A 344 -27.34 -30.76 -26.47
C GLY A 344 -28.83 -30.40 -26.25
N VAL A 345 -29.30 -30.50 -25.02
CA VAL A 345 -30.69 -30.18 -24.65
C VAL A 345 -30.69 -29.27 -23.44
N VAL A 346 -31.35 -28.11 -23.56
CA VAL A 346 -31.68 -27.26 -22.41
C VAL A 346 -33.00 -27.76 -21.85
N SER A 347 -32.94 -28.33 -20.67
CA SER A 347 -34.15 -28.79 -19.96
C SER A 347 -34.93 -27.59 -19.39
N PRO A 348 -36.26 -27.62 -19.47
CA PRO A 348 -37.09 -26.55 -18.93
C PRO A 348 -37.02 -26.49 -17.39
N GLY A 349 -37.09 -25.28 -16.85
CA GLY A 349 -37.27 -25.03 -15.44
C GLY A 349 -38.71 -25.30 -14.97
N LEU A 350 -38.90 -25.40 -13.68
CA LEU A 350 -40.26 -25.58 -13.10
C LEU A 350 -41.22 -24.43 -13.47
N SER A 351 -40.71 -23.23 -13.66
CA SER A 351 -41.45 -22.05 -14.11
C SER A 351 -42.03 -22.17 -15.52
N ASP A 352 -41.40 -23.00 -16.37
CA ASP A 352 -41.74 -23.13 -17.78
C ASP A 352 -42.76 -24.28 -18.01
N ILE A 353 -43.03 -25.05 -16.95
CA ILE A 353 -43.95 -26.15 -17.01
C ILE A 353 -45.38 -25.67 -16.83
N LYS A 354 -46.21 -25.86 -17.85
CA LYS A 354 -47.65 -25.58 -17.79
C LYS A 354 -48.39 -26.90 -17.55
N MET A 355 -49.06 -26.97 -16.39
CA MET A 355 -49.89 -28.16 -16.03
C MET A 355 -51.29 -27.94 -16.57
N GLU A 356 -51.82 -28.96 -17.27
CA GLU A 356 -53.24 -29.03 -17.66
C GLU A 356 -54.07 -29.43 -16.44
N GLU A 357 -55.40 -29.16 -16.48
CA GLU A 357 -56.30 -29.55 -15.42
C GLU A 357 -56.28 -31.08 -15.22
N PRO A 358 -56.17 -31.54 -13.96
CA PRO A 358 -56.19 -32.97 -13.65
C PRO A 358 -57.54 -33.62 -14.06
N VAL A 359 -57.47 -34.74 -14.76
CA VAL A 359 -58.66 -35.43 -15.24
C VAL A 359 -58.78 -36.78 -14.52
N LEU A 360 -60.01 -37.09 -14.08
CA LEU A 360 -60.34 -38.38 -13.48
C LEU A 360 -60.31 -39.50 -14.56
N ILE A 361 -59.55 -40.54 -14.33
CA ILE A 361 -59.49 -41.70 -15.21
C ILE A 361 -59.94 -42.91 -14.45
N ARG A 362 -60.63 -43.83 -15.18
CA ARG A 362 -61.13 -45.14 -14.61
C ARG A 362 -60.38 -46.29 -15.29
N HIS A 363 -59.80 -47.14 -14.47
CA HIS A 363 -59.10 -48.35 -14.93
C HIS A 363 -59.79 -49.61 -14.24
N GLY A 364 -60.70 -50.21 -14.94
CA GLY A 364 -61.53 -51.27 -14.35
C GLY A 364 -62.36 -50.77 -13.18
N ASN A 365 -62.15 -51.32 -11.98
CA ASN A 365 -62.86 -50.91 -10.73
C ASN A 365 -62.08 -49.87 -9.91
N LYS A 366 -60.90 -49.32 -10.45
CA LYS A 366 -60.11 -48.34 -9.76
C LYS A 366 -60.23 -46.99 -10.44
N PHE A 367 -60.12 -45.94 -9.65
CA PHE A 367 -60.05 -44.54 -10.15
C PHE A 367 -58.63 -43.99 -9.98
N GLY A 368 -58.18 -43.22 -10.91
CA GLY A 368 -56.92 -42.55 -10.88
C GLY A 368 -57.08 -41.10 -11.35
N VAL A 369 -56.04 -40.25 -11.13
CA VAL A 369 -56.00 -38.90 -11.62
C VAL A 369 -54.91 -38.86 -12.69
N LYS A 370 -55.27 -38.41 -13.90
CA LYS A 370 -54.30 -38.14 -14.97
C LYS A 370 -53.92 -36.69 -14.94
N MET A 371 -52.64 -36.41 -14.76
CA MET A 371 -52.05 -35.10 -14.87
C MET A 371 -51.22 -35.03 -16.17
N LYS A 372 -51.36 -33.97 -16.91
CA LYS A 372 -50.58 -33.69 -18.10
C LYS A 372 -49.88 -32.34 -17.95
N ALA A 373 -48.64 -32.25 -18.33
CA ALA A 373 -47.88 -31.02 -18.34
C ALA A 373 -47.20 -30.84 -19.71
N VAL A 374 -47.08 -29.60 -20.12
CA VAL A 374 -46.42 -29.22 -21.37
C VAL A 374 -45.33 -28.21 -21.01
N SER A 375 -44.15 -28.42 -21.54
CA SER A 375 -43.01 -27.56 -21.28
C SER A 375 -42.13 -27.46 -22.53
N PRO A 376 -41.63 -26.26 -22.90
CA PRO A 376 -40.70 -26.09 -23.97
C PRO A 376 -39.32 -26.61 -23.57
N SER A 377 -38.63 -27.30 -24.53
CA SER A 377 -37.22 -27.63 -24.42
C SER A 377 -36.48 -27.04 -25.61
N ILE A 378 -35.21 -26.67 -25.43
CA ILE A 378 -34.37 -26.19 -26.54
C ILE A 378 -33.38 -27.29 -26.89
N HIS A 379 -33.37 -27.65 -28.19
CA HIS A 379 -32.49 -28.67 -28.75
C HIS A 379 -31.46 -27.99 -29.63
N MET A 380 -30.19 -28.21 -29.34
CA MET A 380 -29.05 -27.70 -30.13
C MET A 380 -28.39 -28.84 -30.88
N ILE A 381 -28.15 -28.66 -32.18
CA ILE A 381 -27.60 -29.68 -33.07
C ILE A 381 -26.41 -29.10 -33.80
N ARG A 382 -25.30 -29.81 -33.81
CA ARG A 382 -24.12 -29.48 -34.61
C ARG A 382 -24.23 -30.23 -35.93
N ALA A 383 -24.34 -29.51 -37.03
CA ALA A 383 -24.36 -30.06 -38.40
C ALA A 383 -23.14 -29.54 -39.17
N ASN A 384 -22.56 -30.40 -40.01
CA ASN A 384 -21.52 -30.00 -40.96
C ASN A 384 -22.17 -29.47 -42.24
N ILE A 385 -21.76 -28.30 -42.64
CA ILE A 385 -22.21 -27.67 -43.88
C ILE A 385 -21.09 -27.84 -44.93
N GLU A 386 -21.38 -28.48 -46.03
CA GLU A 386 -20.46 -28.61 -47.14
C GLU A 386 -20.79 -27.54 -48.14
N THR A 387 -19.81 -26.75 -48.57
CA THR A 387 -19.95 -25.76 -49.64
C THR A 387 -18.95 -26.07 -50.74
N GLU A 388 -19.38 -25.89 -51.96
CA GLU A 388 -18.58 -26.07 -53.16
C GLU A 388 -18.65 -24.78 -53.98
N ILE A 389 -17.50 -24.26 -54.39
CA ILE A 389 -17.39 -23.10 -55.26
C ILE A 389 -16.64 -23.53 -56.52
N ALA A 390 -17.29 -23.37 -57.66
CA ALA A 390 -16.71 -23.70 -58.92
C ALA A 390 -16.59 -22.43 -59.82
N PRO A 391 -15.52 -21.64 -59.63
CA PRO A 391 -15.30 -20.47 -60.48
C PRO A 391 -15.08 -20.92 -61.95
N ILE A 392 -15.87 -20.38 -62.88
CA ILE A 392 -15.81 -20.71 -64.32
C ILE A 392 -14.82 -19.76 -64.97
N VAL A 393 -13.87 -20.31 -65.74
CA VAL A 393 -12.86 -19.61 -66.55
C VAL A 393 -13.01 -20.00 -68.01
N GLY A 394 -12.45 -19.23 -68.94
CA GLY A 394 -12.71 -19.34 -70.35
C GLY A 394 -11.95 -20.47 -71.06
N SER A 395 -10.86 -21.02 -70.51
CA SER A 395 -10.07 -22.10 -71.11
C SER A 395 -9.49 -23.06 -70.07
N GLU A 396 -9.10 -24.26 -70.51
CA GLU A 396 -8.44 -25.27 -69.67
C GLU A 396 -7.08 -24.78 -69.12
N GLU A 397 -6.32 -24.02 -69.89
CA GLU A 397 -5.08 -23.39 -69.45
C GLU A 397 -5.32 -22.45 -68.30
N GLN A 398 -6.30 -21.55 -68.35
CA GLN A 398 -6.67 -20.63 -67.30
C GLN A 398 -7.13 -21.35 -66.02
N ALA A 399 -7.81 -22.50 -66.18
CA ALA A 399 -8.20 -23.31 -65.03
C ALA A 399 -6.99 -23.94 -64.36
N ASN A 400 -6.01 -24.43 -65.07
CA ASN A 400 -4.78 -24.98 -64.55
C ASN A 400 -3.89 -23.91 -63.90
N ASP A 401 -3.85 -22.72 -64.45
CA ASP A 401 -3.16 -21.56 -63.91
C ASP A 401 -3.80 -21.15 -62.54
N LEU A 402 -5.12 -21.12 -62.47
CA LEU A 402 -5.85 -20.80 -61.23
C LEU A 402 -5.62 -21.87 -60.15
N ILE A 403 -5.65 -23.16 -60.52
CA ILE A 403 -5.32 -24.25 -59.58
C ILE A 403 -3.88 -24.10 -59.06
N SER A 404 -2.94 -23.77 -59.94
CA SER A 404 -1.54 -23.57 -59.57
C SER A 404 -1.38 -22.37 -58.67
N TYR A 405 -2.09 -21.30 -58.92
CA TYR A 405 -2.11 -20.08 -58.11
C TYR A 405 -2.65 -20.35 -56.68
N ILE A 406 -3.78 -21.07 -56.55
CA ILE A 406 -4.33 -21.48 -55.25
C ILE A 406 -3.35 -22.40 -54.50
N LYS A 407 -2.71 -23.36 -55.18
CA LYS A 407 -1.71 -24.25 -54.59
C LYS A 407 -0.46 -23.51 -54.11
N GLN A 408 -0.03 -22.48 -54.82
CA GLN A 408 1.09 -21.62 -54.39
C GLN A 408 0.69 -20.80 -53.16
N GLY A 409 -0.54 -20.30 -53.06
CA GLY A 409 -1.07 -19.65 -51.89
C GLY A 409 -1.07 -20.53 -50.64
N GLN A 410 -1.24 -21.86 -50.79
CA GLN A 410 -1.12 -22.80 -49.66
C GLN A 410 0.29 -22.87 -49.04
N GLN A 411 1.34 -22.48 -49.79
CA GLN A 411 2.74 -22.50 -49.36
C GLN A 411 3.23 -21.12 -48.87
N SER A 412 2.43 -20.08 -48.98
CA SER A 412 2.74 -18.74 -48.50
C SER A 412 2.43 -18.56 -47.01
N GLU A 413 3.08 -17.61 -46.34
CA GLU A 413 2.82 -17.26 -44.95
C GLU A 413 1.37 -16.81 -44.71
N GLU A 414 0.72 -16.22 -45.72
CA GLU A 414 -0.67 -15.73 -45.66
C GLU A 414 -1.70 -16.87 -45.84
N GLY A 415 -1.29 -18.03 -46.35
CA GLY A 415 -2.12 -19.20 -46.51
C GLY A 415 -3.08 -19.15 -47.71
N ALA A 416 -3.70 -20.30 -48.07
CA ALA A 416 -4.63 -20.42 -49.18
C ALA A 416 -5.89 -19.55 -49.04
N TRP A 417 -6.29 -19.22 -47.85
CA TRP A 417 -7.52 -18.48 -47.56
C TRP A 417 -7.45 -17.01 -47.99
N GLU A 418 -6.26 -16.40 -47.93
CA GLU A 418 -6.02 -15.00 -48.35
C GLU A 418 -5.80 -14.86 -49.90
N THR A 419 -5.70 -15.99 -50.61
CA THR A 419 -5.50 -15.97 -52.07
C THR A 419 -6.69 -15.31 -52.74
N ASN A 420 -6.46 -14.23 -53.48
CA ASN A 420 -7.50 -13.46 -54.18
C ASN A 420 -7.90 -14.11 -55.51
N ILE A 421 -9.18 -14.40 -55.67
CA ILE A 421 -9.77 -14.95 -56.89
C ILE A 421 -10.91 -14.02 -57.36
N PHE A 422 -10.76 -13.38 -58.50
CA PHE A 422 -11.77 -12.46 -59.09
C PHE A 422 -12.19 -11.31 -58.16
N GLY A 423 -11.27 -10.79 -57.36
CA GLY A 423 -11.52 -9.64 -56.49
C GLY A 423 -12.02 -9.96 -55.09
N LYS A 424 -12.14 -11.26 -54.73
CA LYS A 424 -12.45 -11.75 -53.39
C LYS A 424 -11.42 -12.79 -52.98
N SER A 425 -11.13 -12.91 -51.66
CA SER A 425 -10.30 -13.99 -51.18
C SER A 425 -11.05 -15.34 -51.24
N VAL A 426 -10.31 -16.43 -51.28
CA VAL A 426 -10.91 -17.80 -51.21
C VAL A 426 -11.74 -17.94 -49.93
N GLY A 427 -11.26 -17.37 -48.84
CA GLY A 427 -11.99 -17.34 -47.54
C GLY A 427 -13.34 -16.66 -47.67
N GLU A 428 -13.39 -15.44 -48.21
CA GLU A 428 -14.63 -14.70 -48.44
C GLU A 428 -15.63 -15.44 -49.32
N LEU A 429 -15.13 -16.07 -50.41
CA LEU A 429 -15.98 -16.85 -51.29
C LEU A 429 -16.58 -18.09 -50.59
N MET A 430 -15.79 -18.78 -49.76
CA MET A 430 -16.27 -19.94 -49.00
C MET A 430 -17.27 -19.52 -47.91
N GLU A 431 -17.00 -18.41 -47.21
CA GLU A 431 -17.96 -17.86 -46.22
C GLU A 431 -19.28 -17.47 -46.86
N ASP A 432 -19.25 -16.78 -48.03
CA ASP A 432 -20.44 -16.44 -48.79
C ASP A 432 -21.23 -17.71 -49.20
N GLY A 433 -20.50 -18.75 -49.64
CA GLY A 433 -21.11 -20.03 -49.98
C GLY A 433 -21.81 -20.72 -48.82
N ILE A 434 -21.16 -20.74 -47.67
CA ILE A 434 -21.74 -21.29 -46.42
C ILE A 434 -22.94 -20.47 -45.99
N ARG A 435 -22.81 -19.14 -45.96
CA ARG A 435 -23.88 -18.21 -45.61
C ARG A 435 -25.11 -18.39 -46.49
N ASN A 436 -24.92 -18.54 -47.79
CA ASN A 436 -26.01 -18.79 -48.73
C ASN A 436 -26.73 -20.13 -48.47
N LYS A 437 -25.98 -21.21 -48.14
CA LYS A 437 -26.59 -22.50 -47.80
C LYS A 437 -27.38 -22.44 -46.49
N ILE A 438 -26.90 -21.71 -45.50
CA ILE A 438 -27.66 -21.48 -44.28
C ILE A 438 -28.92 -20.67 -44.55
N ALA A 439 -28.84 -19.64 -45.41
CA ALA A 439 -29.98 -18.81 -45.76
C ALA A 439 -31.04 -19.55 -46.61
N MET A 440 -30.67 -20.65 -47.28
CA MET A 440 -31.63 -21.53 -48.00
C MET A 440 -32.51 -22.35 -47.03
N MET A 441 -32.17 -22.44 -45.74
CA MET A 441 -33.04 -23.04 -44.74
C MET A 441 -34.11 -22.01 -44.37
N ASP A 442 -35.17 -21.98 -45.16
CA ASP A 442 -36.30 -21.07 -44.94
C ASP A 442 -37.15 -21.43 -43.72
N ASP A 443 -38.10 -20.58 -43.39
CA ASP A 443 -38.96 -20.73 -42.23
C ASP A 443 -39.77 -22.03 -42.28
N GLU A 444 -40.15 -22.50 -43.48
CA GLU A 444 -40.89 -23.73 -43.69
C GLU A 444 -40.05 -24.97 -43.35
N CYS A 445 -38.79 -25.00 -43.77
CA CYS A 445 -37.85 -26.05 -43.40
C CYS A 445 -37.58 -26.08 -41.91
N GLN A 446 -37.41 -24.91 -41.29
CA GLN A 446 -37.23 -24.79 -39.83
C GLN A 446 -38.44 -25.32 -39.06
N MET A 447 -39.66 -24.95 -39.45
CA MET A 447 -40.90 -25.47 -38.83
C MET A 447 -41.03 -26.97 -38.97
N LYS A 448 -40.73 -27.53 -40.14
CA LYS A 448 -40.78 -29.01 -40.36
C LYS A 448 -39.78 -29.75 -39.47
N LEU A 449 -38.57 -29.20 -39.27
CA LEU A 449 -37.58 -29.75 -38.34
C LEU A 449 -38.06 -29.69 -36.91
N GLN A 450 -38.65 -28.55 -36.48
CA GLN A 450 -39.20 -28.36 -35.14
C GLN A 450 -40.34 -29.37 -34.88
N ASP A 451 -41.29 -29.50 -35.79
CA ASP A 451 -42.40 -30.43 -35.66
C ASP A 451 -41.93 -31.88 -35.60
N THR A 452 -40.90 -32.21 -36.38
CA THR A 452 -40.29 -33.54 -36.36
C THR A 452 -39.63 -33.85 -35.04
N MET A 453 -38.84 -32.92 -34.52
CA MET A 453 -38.22 -33.05 -33.18
C MET A 453 -39.26 -33.19 -32.09
N GLN A 454 -40.33 -32.40 -32.10
CA GLN A 454 -41.43 -32.48 -31.12
C GLN A 454 -42.10 -33.85 -31.16
N LYS A 455 -42.31 -34.44 -32.33
CA LYS A 455 -42.84 -35.82 -32.46
C LYS A 455 -41.86 -36.84 -31.91
N ILE A 456 -40.56 -36.75 -32.25
CA ILE A 456 -39.55 -37.69 -31.76
C ILE A 456 -39.49 -37.68 -30.23
N VAL A 457 -39.55 -36.52 -29.60
CA VAL A 457 -39.45 -36.37 -28.16
C VAL A 457 -40.71 -36.86 -27.45
N ASN A 458 -41.91 -36.62 -28.01
CA ASN A 458 -43.19 -36.94 -27.36
C ASN A 458 -43.71 -38.38 -27.64
N ASP A 459 -43.45 -38.94 -28.81
CA ASP A 459 -44.06 -40.23 -29.19
C ASP A 459 -43.30 -41.44 -28.67
N ASN A 460 -42.13 -41.28 -28.10
CA ASN A 460 -41.31 -42.30 -27.46
C ASN A 460 -41.25 -43.65 -28.23
N THR A 461 -41.51 -43.59 -29.50
CA THR A 461 -41.48 -44.73 -30.39
C THR A 461 -40.07 -44.91 -30.91
N GLY A 462 -39.31 -45.89 -30.39
CA GLY A 462 -38.03 -46.32 -30.95
C GLY A 462 -38.09 -46.80 -32.42
N GLY A 463 -38.98 -46.18 -33.19
CA GLY A 463 -39.20 -46.46 -34.58
C GLY A 463 -38.46 -45.51 -35.53
N MET A 464 -38.41 -45.94 -36.78
CA MET A 464 -37.82 -45.17 -37.89
C MET A 464 -38.61 -43.86 -38.06
N VAL A 465 -37.93 -42.71 -37.90
CA VAL A 465 -38.49 -41.40 -38.21
C VAL A 465 -38.09 -41.05 -39.66
N CYS A 466 -39.08 -40.90 -40.50
CA CYS A 466 -38.85 -40.39 -41.87
C CYS A 466 -39.11 -38.89 -41.89
N ILE A 467 -38.07 -38.11 -42.18
CA ILE A 467 -38.15 -36.65 -42.38
C ILE A 467 -38.24 -36.42 -43.87
N ILE A 468 -39.33 -35.89 -44.33
CA ILE A 468 -39.53 -35.43 -45.72
C ILE A 468 -39.47 -33.89 -45.65
N ILE A 469 -38.38 -33.35 -46.11
CA ILE A 469 -38.14 -31.89 -46.18
C ILE A 469 -38.66 -31.38 -47.53
#